data_bf1da368a2f6d8855af0cac3f08e23e9
#
_entry.id   bf1da368a2f6d8855af0cac3f08e23e9
#
_cell.length_a   1.000
_cell.length_b   1.000
_cell.length_c   1.000
_cell.angle_alpha   90.00
_cell.angle_beta   90.00
_cell.angle_gamma   90.00
#
_symmetry.space_group_name_H-M   'P 1'
#
loop_
_entity.id
_entity.type
_entity.pdbx_description
1 polymer ?
#
loop_
_entity_poly.entity_id
_entity_poly.type
_entity_poly.pdbx_seq_one_letter_code
_entity_poly.pdbx_strand_id
1 'polypeptide(L)'
;AAVMIDECHSSGFLGKTGRGTHEHCGVVGKIDIITGTLGKALGGASGGFTSGRKEVIEMLRQRSRPYLFSNTLAPSIVGGSIAVLDLLSETTALRDKLEWNTTYFREEMTKTGFEIKPGVHPIVPIMLYEATVAQEMAAKLLEEGIYVIGFFFPVVAKGKARIRV
;
A
#
# COMPACT_ATOMS: atom_id res chain seq x y z
N ALA A 1 1.82 14.06 -22.68
CA ALA A 1 2.20 14.20 -21.27
C ALA A 1 2.65 12.84 -20.76
N ALA A 2 3.62 12.79 -19.83
CA ALA A 2 4.01 11.57 -19.13
C ALA A 2 3.10 11.35 -17.92
N VAL A 3 2.75 10.08 -17.66
CA VAL A 3 1.95 9.68 -16.50
C VAL A 3 2.85 8.92 -15.53
N MET A 4 2.93 9.42 -14.30
CA MET A 4 3.64 8.76 -13.20
C MET A 4 2.64 8.40 -12.11
N ILE A 5 2.76 7.20 -11.56
CA ILE A 5 1.95 6.74 -10.42
C ILE A 5 2.84 6.21 -9.29
N ASP A 6 2.38 6.39 -8.06
CA ASP A 6 2.95 5.78 -6.88
C ASP A 6 2.13 4.54 -6.51
N GLU A 7 2.81 3.39 -6.48
CA GLU A 7 2.21 2.08 -6.21
C GLU A 7 2.62 1.52 -4.82
N CYS A 8 3.08 2.39 -3.92
CA CYS A 8 3.54 1.97 -2.60
C CYS A 8 2.48 1.25 -1.75
N HIS A 9 1.21 1.49 -2.04
CA HIS A 9 0.06 0.86 -1.38
C HIS A 9 -0.79 -0.01 -2.31
N SER A 10 -0.21 -0.55 -3.39
CA SER A 10 -0.95 -1.35 -4.37
C SER A 10 -0.13 -2.47 -5.01
N SER A 11 1.19 -2.29 -5.18
CA SER A 11 2.07 -3.36 -5.68
C SER A 11 2.03 -4.59 -4.79
N GLY A 12 1.83 -5.74 -5.39
CA GLY A 12 1.80 -7.05 -4.76
C GLY A 12 0.40 -7.55 -4.43
N PHE A 13 -0.64 -6.71 -4.44
CA PHE A 13 -1.98 -7.15 -4.02
C PHE A 13 -3.16 -6.55 -4.79
N LEU A 14 -3.06 -5.32 -5.31
CA LEU A 14 -4.15 -4.71 -6.05
C LEU A 14 -4.11 -5.16 -7.52
N GLY A 15 -5.30 -5.35 -8.11
CA GLY A 15 -5.45 -5.92 -9.45
C GLY A 15 -5.55 -7.45 -9.42
N LYS A 16 -5.93 -8.04 -10.53
CA LYS A 16 -6.25 -9.48 -10.64
C LYS A 16 -5.02 -10.38 -10.38
N THR A 17 -3.84 -9.91 -10.74
CA THR A 17 -2.56 -10.61 -10.50
C THR A 17 -1.63 -9.87 -9.54
N GLY A 18 -2.12 -8.83 -8.85
CA GLY A 18 -1.35 -8.06 -7.88
C GLY A 18 -0.36 -7.08 -8.48
N ARG A 19 -0.54 -6.68 -9.74
CA ARG A 19 0.37 -5.75 -10.40
C ARG A 19 0.12 -4.29 -10.04
N GLY A 20 -0.94 -4.00 -9.29
CA GLY A 20 -1.20 -2.66 -8.77
C GLY A 20 -2.38 -1.95 -9.41
N THR A 21 -2.45 -0.64 -9.18
CA THR A 21 -3.56 0.22 -9.60
C THR A 21 -3.77 0.22 -11.10
N HIS A 22 -2.69 0.21 -11.88
CA HIS A 22 -2.78 0.23 -13.34
C HIS A 22 -3.41 -1.05 -13.92
N GLU A 23 -3.21 -2.20 -13.26
CA GLU A 23 -3.92 -3.43 -13.61
C GLU A 23 -5.38 -3.34 -13.19
N HIS A 24 -5.64 -2.91 -11.95
CA HIS A 24 -6.99 -2.74 -11.41
C HIS A 24 -7.86 -1.83 -12.29
N CYS A 25 -7.28 -0.75 -12.80
CA CYS A 25 -7.95 0.21 -13.67
C CYS A 25 -7.95 -0.18 -15.17
N GLY A 26 -7.36 -1.30 -15.56
CA GLY A 26 -7.30 -1.74 -16.96
C GLY A 26 -6.44 -0.85 -17.86
N VAL A 27 -5.42 -0.20 -17.30
CA VAL A 27 -4.53 0.71 -18.04
C VAL A 27 -3.07 0.25 -18.08
N VAL A 28 -2.85 -1.05 -17.98
CA VAL A 28 -1.52 -1.65 -18.15
C VAL A 28 -0.90 -1.21 -19.47
N GLY A 29 0.36 -0.81 -19.45
CA GLY A 29 1.10 -0.32 -20.61
C GLY A 29 0.87 1.15 -20.96
N LYS A 30 -0.02 1.87 -20.23
CA LYS A 30 -0.29 3.30 -20.44
C LYS A 30 0.40 4.21 -19.43
N ILE A 31 1.14 3.63 -18.48
CA ILE A 31 1.87 4.36 -17.43
C ILE A 31 3.34 4.45 -17.83
N ASP A 32 3.89 5.64 -17.80
CA ASP A 32 5.28 5.88 -18.21
C ASP A 32 6.26 5.61 -17.07
N ILE A 33 5.89 5.93 -15.83
CA ILE A 33 6.74 5.78 -14.64
C ILE A 33 5.91 5.23 -13.48
N ILE A 34 6.44 4.19 -12.85
CA ILE A 34 5.86 3.58 -11.66
C ILE A 34 6.89 3.64 -10.55
N THR A 35 6.52 4.17 -9.39
CA THR A 35 7.30 4.09 -8.16
C THR A 35 6.63 3.16 -7.17
N GLY A 36 7.42 2.48 -6.36
CA GLY A 36 6.94 1.57 -5.35
C GLY A 36 7.92 1.41 -4.20
N THR A 37 7.47 0.79 -3.14
CA THR A 37 8.29 0.48 -1.97
C THR A 37 8.46 -1.02 -1.79
N LEU A 38 9.61 -1.43 -1.30
CA LEU A 38 9.89 -2.79 -0.87
C LEU A 38 9.59 -3.01 0.62
N GLY A 39 9.30 -1.93 1.37
CA GLY A 39 9.10 -1.95 2.83
C GLY A 39 7.64 -2.07 3.28
N LYS A 40 6.72 -2.50 2.43
CA LYS A 40 5.29 -2.69 2.76
C LYS A 40 4.83 -4.10 2.35
N ALA A 41 3.86 -4.23 1.46
CA ALA A 41 3.29 -5.51 1.05
C ALA A 41 4.32 -6.48 0.45
N LEU A 42 5.36 -5.96 -0.22
CA LEU A 42 6.45 -6.76 -0.75
C LEU A 42 7.46 -7.26 0.29
N GLY A 43 7.31 -6.89 1.57
CA GLY A 43 8.00 -7.52 2.70
C GLY A 43 9.51 -7.31 2.81
N GLY A 44 10.11 -6.44 2.01
CA GLY A 44 11.56 -6.27 1.90
C GLY A 44 12.21 -5.42 2.99
N ALA A 45 11.51 -5.06 4.06
CA ALA A 45 11.97 -4.25 5.19
C ALA A 45 12.30 -2.79 4.85
N SER A 46 12.97 -2.49 3.75
CA SER A 46 13.31 -1.11 3.37
C SER A 46 13.55 -0.96 1.87
N GLY A 47 13.66 0.28 1.42
CA GLY A 47 13.95 0.60 0.04
C GLY A 47 12.73 0.69 -0.85
N GLY A 48 12.98 0.91 -2.11
CA GLY A 48 11.95 1.07 -3.13
C GLY A 48 12.55 0.99 -4.52
N PHE A 49 11.70 1.19 -5.50
CA PHE A 49 12.08 1.10 -6.90
C PHE A 49 11.37 2.15 -7.76
N THR A 50 11.97 2.45 -8.87
CA THR A 50 11.33 3.15 -9.98
C THR A 50 11.43 2.28 -11.22
N SER A 51 10.30 2.05 -11.87
CA SER A 51 10.19 1.31 -13.11
C SER A 51 9.58 2.19 -14.19
N GLY A 52 9.98 2.00 -15.45
CA GLY A 52 9.47 2.78 -16.56
C GLY A 52 10.25 2.51 -17.83
N ARG A 53 10.10 3.41 -18.80
CA ARG A 53 10.83 3.31 -20.07
C ARG A 53 12.35 3.34 -19.83
N LYS A 54 13.08 2.59 -20.64
CA LYS A 54 14.54 2.47 -20.52
C LYS A 54 15.23 3.83 -20.45
N GLU A 55 14.85 4.77 -21.32
CA GLU A 55 15.46 6.10 -21.40
C GLU A 55 15.27 6.91 -20.11
N VAL A 56 14.10 6.77 -19.46
CA VAL A 56 13.83 7.40 -18.17
C VAL A 56 14.69 6.79 -17.08
N ILE A 57 14.79 5.45 -17.02
CA ILE A 57 15.59 4.77 -16.01
C ILE A 57 17.10 5.06 -16.19
N GLU A 58 17.60 5.07 -17.41
CA GLU A 58 18.98 5.46 -17.70
C GLU A 58 19.26 6.91 -17.29
N MET A 59 18.35 7.83 -17.58
CA MET A 59 18.45 9.22 -17.13
C MET A 59 18.50 9.30 -15.60
N LEU A 60 17.61 8.60 -14.88
CA LEU A 60 17.58 8.59 -13.42
C LEU A 60 18.89 8.06 -12.83
N ARG A 61 19.46 7.01 -13.40
CA ARG A 61 20.74 6.44 -12.97
C ARG A 61 21.90 7.44 -13.08
N GLN A 62 21.83 8.36 -14.04
CA GLN A 62 22.89 9.36 -14.27
C GLN A 62 22.64 10.68 -13.53
N ARG A 63 21.41 11.01 -13.18
CA ARG A 63 21.02 12.36 -12.74
C ARG A 63 20.25 12.41 -11.43
N SER A 64 19.69 11.29 -10.96
CA SER A 64 18.97 11.26 -9.69
C SER A 64 19.95 11.33 -8.52
N ARG A 65 19.95 12.46 -7.82
CA ARG A 65 20.85 12.69 -6.67
C ARG A 65 20.67 11.63 -5.57
N PRO A 66 19.45 11.25 -5.16
CA PRO A 66 19.28 10.18 -4.18
C PRO A 66 19.93 8.87 -4.62
N TYR A 67 19.80 8.50 -5.89
CA TYR A 67 20.40 7.29 -6.42
C TYR A 67 21.94 7.36 -6.47
N LEU A 68 22.48 8.49 -6.87
CA LEU A 68 23.94 8.68 -7.04
C LEU A 68 24.69 8.81 -5.71
N PHE A 69 24.06 9.40 -4.69
CA PHE A 69 24.74 9.80 -3.45
C PHE A 69 24.26 9.06 -2.20
N SER A 70 23.25 8.18 -2.34
CA SER A 70 22.85 7.29 -1.26
C SER A 70 23.50 5.91 -1.42
N ASN A 71 23.63 5.19 -0.31
CA ASN A 71 24.06 3.79 -0.36
C ASN A 71 23.04 2.94 -1.11
N THR A 72 23.52 1.89 -1.75
CA THR A 72 22.66 0.89 -2.42
C THR A 72 21.82 0.10 -1.41
N LEU A 73 20.74 -0.52 -1.88
CA LEU A 73 20.01 -1.49 -1.07
C LEU A 73 20.93 -2.64 -0.65
N ALA A 74 20.74 -3.12 0.58
CA ALA A 74 21.47 -4.29 1.06
C ALA A 74 21.15 -5.52 0.17
N PRO A 75 22.15 -6.35 -0.18
CA PRO A 75 21.92 -7.53 -1.03
C PRO A 75 20.86 -8.48 -0.51
N SER A 76 20.71 -8.61 0.81
CA SER A 76 19.64 -9.41 1.44
C SER A 76 18.23 -8.89 1.13
N ILE A 77 18.05 -7.56 1.09
CA ILE A 77 16.77 -6.93 0.71
C ILE A 77 16.48 -7.18 -0.77
N VAL A 78 17.48 -7.05 -1.62
CA VAL A 78 17.33 -7.31 -3.06
C VAL A 78 16.98 -8.78 -3.31
N GLY A 79 17.71 -9.72 -2.69
CA GLY A 79 17.44 -11.15 -2.80
C GLY A 79 16.04 -11.52 -2.30
N GLY A 80 15.64 -11.01 -1.14
CA GLY A 80 14.29 -11.21 -0.61
C GLY A 80 13.20 -10.65 -1.54
N SER A 81 13.43 -9.47 -2.11
CA SER A 81 12.48 -8.85 -3.04
C SER A 81 12.33 -9.65 -4.34
N ILE A 82 13.42 -10.20 -4.88
CA ILE A 82 13.37 -11.08 -6.07
C ILE A 82 12.53 -12.31 -5.73
N ALA A 83 12.81 -12.99 -4.62
CA ALA A 83 12.05 -14.17 -4.20
C ALA A 83 10.55 -13.90 -4.01
N VAL A 84 10.20 -12.73 -3.46
CA VAL A 84 8.79 -12.31 -3.33
C VAL A 84 8.14 -12.08 -4.70
N LEU A 85 8.85 -11.46 -5.65
CA LEU A 85 8.32 -11.25 -7.01
C LEU A 85 8.13 -12.58 -7.75
N ASP A 86 9.03 -13.54 -7.55
CA ASP A 86 8.89 -14.89 -8.11
C ASP A 86 7.65 -15.58 -7.52
N LEU A 87 7.49 -15.56 -6.18
CA LEU A 87 6.31 -16.11 -5.51
C LEU A 87 5.00 -15.49 -6.01
N LEU A 88 4.94 -14.17 -6.13
CA LEU A 88 3.76 -13.46 -6.64
C LEU A 88 3.48 -13.73 -8.12
N SER A 89 4.48 -14.17 -8.87
CA SER A 89 4.33 -14.56 -10.28
C SER A 89 3.82 -16.00 -10.43
N GLU A 90 4.07 -16.86 -9.43
CA GLU A 90 3.65 -18.26 -9.42
C GLU A 90 2.18 -18.44 -8.97
N THR A 91 1.72 -17.61 -8.04
CA THR A 91 0.39 -17.79 -7.42
C THR A 91 -0.26 -16.49 -6.99
N THR A 92 -1.59 -16.44 -7.04
CA THR A 92 -2.42 -15.35 -6.50
C THR A 92 -3.04 -15.68 -5.14
N ALA A 93 -2.75 -16.83 -4.56
CA ALA A 93 -3.45 -17.34 -3.37
C ALA A 93 -3.44 -16.38 -2.17
N LEU A 94 -2.31 -15.72 -1.89
CA LEU A 94 -2.20 -14.75 -0.79
C LEU A 94 -3.01 -13.48 -1.09
N ARG A 95 -2.98 -13.01 -2.33
CA ARG A 95 -3.76 -11.87 -2.80
C ARG A 95 -5.26 -12.17 -2.71
N ASP A 96 -5.68 -13.34 -3.17
CA ASP A 96 -7.09 -13.76 -3.16
C ASP A 96 -7.62 -13.88 -1.73
N LYS A 97 -6.81 -14.41 -0.82
CA LYS A 97 -7.12 -14.44 0.62
C LYS A 97 -7.28 -13.02 1.19
N LEU A 98 -6.39 -12.08 0.82
CA LEU A 98 -6.48 -10.69 1.26
C LEU A 98 -7.75 -10.02 0.74
N GLU A 99 -8.13 -10.25 -0.51
CA GLU A 99 -9.37 -9.73 -1.11
C GLU A 99 -10.61 -10.26 -0.39
N TRP A 100 -10.64 -11.56 -0.11
CA TRP A 100 -11.72 -12.17 0.67
C TRP A 100 -11.81 -11.58 2.08
N ASN A 101 -10.69 -11.49 2.80
CA ASN A 101 -10.63 -10.89 4.14
C ASN A 101 -11.12 -9.43 4.11
N THR A 102 -10.71 -8.67 3.09
CA THR A 102 -11.11 -7.26 2.92
C THR A 102 -12.63 -7.13 2.74
N THR A 103 -13.20 -7.95 1.87
CA THR A 103 -14.64 -7.96 1.61
C THR A 103 -15.42 -8.34 2.87
N TYR A 104 -15.04 -9.44 3.50
CA TYR A 104 -15.64 -9.90 4.76
C TYR A 104 -15.58 -8.82 5.85
N PHE A 105 -14.40 -8.23 6.08
CA PHE A 105 -14.23 -7.19 7.10
C PHE A 105 -15.11 -5.97 6.83
N ARG A 106 -15.16 -5.50 5.59
CA ARG A 106 -15.99 -4.36 5.20
C ARG A 106 -17.48 -4.64 5.44
N GLU A 107 -17.95 -5.80 5.04
CA GLU A 107 -19.34 -6.21 5.21
C GLU A 107 -19.73 -6.30 6.69
N GLU A 108 -18.94 -7.00 7.50
CA GLU A 108 -19.23 -7.19 8.92
C GLU A 108 -19.18 -5.86 9.70
N MET A 109 -18.19 -5.02 9.47
CA MET A 109 -18.11 -3.72 10.10
C MET A 109 -19.28 -2.79 9.70
N THR A 110 -19.71 -2.85 8.46
CA THR A 110 -20.90 -2.11 8.00
C THR A 110 -22.18 -2.61 8.67
N LYS A 111 -22.36 -3.93 8.82
CA LYS A 111 -23.50 -4.53 9.53
C LYS A 111 -23.55 -4.11 11.00
N THR A 112 -22.41 -3.92 11.64
CA THR A 112 -22.32 -3.43 13.03
C THR A 112 -22.52 -1.93 13.18
N GLY A 113 -22.77 -1.20 12.08
CA GLY A 113 -23.11 0.22 12.09
C GLY A 113 -21.92 1.18 11.95
N PHE A 114 -20.70 0.67 11.69
CA PHE A 114 -19.57 1.55 11.42
C PHE A 114 -19.64 2.14 10.02
N GLU A 115 -19.27 3.42 9.93
CA GLU A 115 -19.11 4.07 8.63
C GLU A 115 -17.76 3.71 8.01
N ILE A 116 -17.80 2.91 6.95
CA ILE A 116 -16.64 2.49 6.17
C ILE A 116 -16.64 3.24 4.84
N LYS A 117 -15.53 3.88 4.51
CA LYS A 117 -15.41 4.51 3.17
C LYS A 117 -15.52 3.44 2.09
N PRO A 118 -16.36 3.67 1.06
CA PRO A 118 -16.48 2.77 -0.08
C PRO A 118 -15.12 2.53 -0.77
N GLY A 119 -14.93 1.35 -1.28
CA GLY A 119 -13.72 0.99 -2.03
C GLY A 119 -13.42 -0.50 -1.92
N VAL A 120 -12.42 -0.92 -2.68
CA VAL A 120 -11.95 -2.31 -2.76
C VAL A 120 -10.58 -2.51 -2.11
N HIS A 121 -9.95 -1.42 -1.69
CA HIS A 121 -8.62 -1.46 -1.12
C HIS A 121 -8.62 -2.19 0.25
N PRO A 122 -7.62 -3.05 0.53
CA PRO A 122 -7.54 -3.78 1.79
C PRO A 122 -7.27 -2.89 3.01
N ILE A 123 -6.72 -1.69 2.83
CA ILE A 123 -6.71 -0.70 3.90
C ILE A 123 -8.12 -0.14 4.07
N VAL A 124 -8.74 -0.42 5.21
CA VAL A 124 -10.13 -0.05 5.50
C VAL A 124 -10.18 1.08 6.51
N PRO A 125 -10.57 2.30 6.09
CA PRO A 125 -10.75 3.41 7.04
C PRO A 125 -12.11 3.33 7.70
N ILE A 126 -12.12 3.23 9.03
CA ILE A 126 -13.31 3.32 9.89
C ILE A 126 -13.43 4.77 10.35
N MET A 127 -14.45 5.47 9.91
CA MET A 127 -14.61 6.90 10.17
C MET A 127 -15.11 7.17 11.58
N LEU A 128 -14.38 7.99 12.33
CA LEU A 128 -14.70 8.38 13.71
C LEU A 128 -14.84 9.90 13.85
N TYR A 129 -14.35 10.66 12.87
CA TYR A 129 -14.45 12.11 12.73
C TYR A 129 -13.67 12.91 13.78
N GLU A 130 -13.81 12.58 15.09
CA GLU A 130 -13.18 13.27 16.21
C GLU A 130 -11.87 12.61 16.63
N ALA A 131 -10.83 13.42 16.87
CA ALA A 131 -9.51 12.95 17.23
C ALA A 131 -9.49 12.20 18.58
N THR A 132 -10.22 12.71 19.57
CA THR A 132 -10.34 12.11 20.90
C THR A 132 -10.98 10.73 20.82
N VAL A 133 -12.05 10.58 20.04
CA VAL A 133 -12.74 9.29 19.83
C VAL A 133 -11.79 8.28 19.16
N ALA A 134 -11.03 8.71 18.17
CA ALA A 134 -10.07 7.83 17.49
C ALA A 134 -8.95 7.35 18.42
N GLN A 135 -8.44 8.21 19.30
CA GLN A 135 -7.43 7.88 20.29
C GLN A 135 -7.96 6.94 21.37
N GLU A 136 -9.11 7.25 21.97
CA GLU A 136 -9.74 6.42 22.99
C GLU A 136 -10.11 5.04 22.47
N MET A 137 -10.64 4.96 21.25
CA MET A 137 -10.96 3.67 20.63
C MET A 137 -9.70 2.86 20.38
N ALA A 138 -8.62 3.47 19.88
CA ALA A 138 -7.36 2.77 19.68
C ALA A 138 -6.78 2.25 21.02
N ALA A 139 -6.86 3.03 22.10
CA ALA A 139 -6.41 2.61 23.43
C ALA A 139 -7.22 1.41 23.96
N LYS A 140 -8.54 1.46 23.88
CA LYS A 140 -9.44 0.38 24.32
C LYS A 140 -9.22 -0.90 23.50
N LEU A 141 -9.06 -0.77 22.18
CA LEU A 141 -8.77 -1.93 21.33
C LEU A 141 -7.43 -2.58 21.65
N LEU A 142 -6.43 -1.79 22.07
CA LEU A 142 -5.16 -2.32 22.52
C LEU A 142 -5.31 -3.15 23.81
N GLU A 143 -6.17 -2.72 24.77
CA GLU A 143 -6.51 -3.48 25.96
C GLU A 143 -7.15 -4.85 25.62
N GLU A 144 -7.89 -4.92 24.53
CA GLU A 144 -8.48 -6.15 24.00
C GLU A 144 -7.51 -6.97 23.11
N GLY A 145 -6.24 -6.54 23.00
CA GLY A 145 -5.21 -7.21 22.20
C GLY A 145 -5.28 -6.88 20.71
N ILE A 146 -6.03 -5.86 20.31
CA ILE A 146 -6.18 -5.41 18.93
C ILE A 146 -5.36 -4.15 18.71
N TYR A 147 -4.24 -4.27 17.99
CA TYR A 147 -3.38 -3.15 17.70
C TYR A 147 -3.87 -2.37 16.47
N VAL A 148 -4.30 -1.12 16.70
CA VAL A 148 -4.69 -0.17 15.65
C VAL A 148 -4.15 1.22 15.98
N ILE A 149 -4.09 2.10 14.98
CA ILE A 149 -3.65 3.49 15.14
C ILE A 149 -4.75 4.43 14.69
N GLY A 150 -5.02 5.44 15.52
CA GLY A 150 -5.89 6.56 15.17
C GLY A 150 -5.15 7.56 14.26
N PHE A 151 -5.78 7.92 13.14
CA PHE A 151 -5.32 8.96 12.23
C PHE A 151 -6.17 10.21 12.41
N PHE A 152 -5.54 11.32 12.77
CA PHE A 152 -6.19 12.61 13.00
C PHE A 152 -5.29 13.76 12.52
N PHE A 153 -5.73 14.99 12.61
CA PHE A 153 -4.94 16.15 12.20
C PHE A 153 -3.57 16.19 12.92
N PRO A 154 -2.44 16.49 12.24
CA PRO A 154 -2.33 16.96 10.84
C PRO A 154 -2.23 15.84 9.78
N VAL A 155 -2.21 14.54 10.15
CA VAL A 155 -2.07 13.42 9.23
C VAL A 155 -3.28 13.31 8.29
N VAL A 156 -4.46 13.62 8.80
CA VAL A 156 -5.69 13.76 8.02
C VAL A 156 -6.33 15.12 8.34
N ALA A 157 -7.20 15.62 7.48
CA ALA A 157 -7.87 16.88 7.71
C ALA A 157 -8.71 16.87 9.00
N LYS A 158 -8.90 18.04 9.64
CA LYS A 158 -9.80 18.19 10.80
C LYS A 158 -11.20 17.65 10.47
N GLY A 159 -11.84 16.99 11.43
CA GLY A 159 -13.15 16.36 11.25
C GLY A 159 -13.11 15.12 10.32
N LYS A 160 -11.94 14.54 10.09
CA LYS A 160 -11.75 13.33 9.27
C LYS A 160 -10.95 12.24 10.01
N ALA A 161 -10.97 12.31 11.35
CA ALA A 161 -10.29 11.30 12.16
C ALA A 161 -10.87 9.90 11.89
N ARG A 162 -10.01 8.90 11.92
CA ARG A 162 -10.34 7.52 11.59
C ARG A 162 -9.36 6.55 12.21
N ILE A 163 -9.77 5.31 12.36
CA ILE A 163 -8.86 4.18 12.49
C ILE A 163 -8.64 3.59 11.10
N ARG A 164 -7.45 3.10 10.84
CA ARG A 164 -7.10 2.37 9.63
C ARG A 164 -6.76 0.92 10.00
N VAL A 165 -7.48 -0.02 9.42
CA VAL A 165 -7.23 -1.46 9.51
C VAL A 165 -6.68 -1.94 8.18
#